data_fe4a08611ca85b6dd24f03fa6a70af7c
#
_entry.id   fe4a08611ca85b6dd24f03fa6a70af7c
#
_cell.length_a   1.000
_cell.length_b   1.000
_cell.length_c   1.000
_cell.angle_alpha   90.00
_cell.angle_beta   90.00
_cell.angle_gamma   90.00
#
_symmetry.space_group_name_H-M   'P 1'
#
loop_
_entity.id
_entity.type
_entity.pdbx_description
1 polymer ?
#
loop_
_entity_poly.entity_id
_entity_poly.type
_entity_poly.pdbx_seq_one_letter_code
_entity_poly.pdbx_strand_id
1 'polypeptide(L)'
;MFNLNDIKKMTEAALMSALFVVGTIFFVSTGLGYTFYLDFIVPIFFVVICLKCDFKYSILAGVTSLVITGLVLGNIGTAIWASQSVILGIICGMLLQNGTTIMDDLVYGSILSVLLMVFVDIYASKLIGYSFMQEFKGYIKFLNNKEVANIMYYLLIAMFPFGMMFSVYYLGLIFSNKLKILKNNSKRKYNIIKNFRTYSRFIGCSKKVFYGCSIYLLIFQIFKFMNIEINNTYLITISTCIGYLCAYFVIRDGYNVIQNYILSKYQKVSYARYMSLVSILILLLAFKIGIVLI
;
A
#
# COMPACT_ATOMS: atom_id res chain seq x y z
N MET A 1 -29.12 8.98 -22.91
CA MET A 1 -29.35 7.55 -23.23
C MET A 1 -28.22 6.75 -22.65
N PHE A 2 -28.48 5.87 -21.69
CA PHE A 2 -27.43 4.98 -21.14
C PHE A 2 -27.10 3.93 -22.20
N ASN A 3 -25.80 3.74 -22.46
CA ASN A 3 -25.34 2.72 -23.38
C ASN A 3 -25.61 1.34 -22.75
N LEU A 4 -26.05 0.35 -23.51
CA LEU A 4 -26.31 -1.04 -23.04
C LEU A 4 -25.12 -1.62 -22.25
N ASN A 5 -23.91 -1.22 -22.63
CA ASN A 5 -22.68 -1.62 -21.93
C ASN A 5 -22.56 -1.01 -20.53
N ASP A 6 -23.06 0.21 -20.34
CA ASP A 6 -23.06 0.91 -19.04
C ASP A 6 -24.10 0.31 -18.10
N ILE A 7 -25.28 -0.06 -18.63
CA ILE A 7 -26.32 -0.75 -17.85
C ILE A 7 -25.79 -2.10 -17.36
N LYS A 8 -25.14 -2.88 -18.22
CA LYS A 8 -24.54 -4.16 -17.85
C LYS A 8 -23.50 -4.01 -16.74
N LYS A 9 -22.58 -3.04 -16.86
CA LYS A 9 -21.56 -2.77 -15.84
C LYS A 9 -22.17 -2.34 -14.50
N MET A 10 -23.22 -1.51 -14.55
CA MET A 10 -23.93 -1.07 -13.36
C MET A 10 -24.63 -2.23 -12.65
N THR A 11 -25.30 -3.11 -13.40
CA THR A 11 -25.96 -4.30 -12.85
C THR A 11 -24.95 -5.27 -12.23
N GLU A 12 -23.83 -5.52 -12.92
CA GLU A 12 -22.77 -6.37 -12.38
C GLU A 12 -22.15 -5.78 -11.13
N ALA A 13 -21.91 -4.47 -11.08
CA ALA A 13 -21.41 -3.78 -9.89
C ALA A 13 -22.40 -3.85 -8.71
N ALA A 14 -23.71 -3.72 -8.99
CA ALA A 14 -24.75 -3.85 -7.97
C ALA A 14 -24.85 -5.27 -7.40
N LEU A 15 -24.78 -6.30 -8.25
CA LEU A 15 -24.75 -7.70 -7.80
C LEU A 15 -23.54 -7.99 -6.90
N MET A 16 -22.37 -7.49 -7.31
CA MET A 16 -21.16 -7.61 -6.53
C MET A 16 -21.28 -6.84 -5.18
N SER A 17 -21.85 -5.64 -5.19
CA SER A 17 -22.13 -4.87 -3.96
C SER A 17 -23.03 -5.66 -2.99
N ALA A 18 -24.11 -6.28 -3.48
CA ALA A 18 -24.98 -7.12 -2.68
C ALA A 18 -24.23 -8.32 -2.08
N LEU A 19 -23.37 -8.96 -2.84
CA LEU A 19 -22.56 -10.09 -2.39
C LEU A 19 -21.57 -9.69 -1.30
N PHE A 20 -20.97 -8.50 -1.40
CA PHE A 20 -20.14 -7.94 -0.33
C PHE A 20 -20.94 -7.72 0.96
N VAL A 21 -22.13 -7.12 0.87
CA VAL A 21 -23.00 -6.86 2.05
C VAL A 21 -23.35 -8.17 2.76
N VAL A 22 -23.81 -9.17 2.01
CA VAL A 22 -24.15 -10.49 2.58
C VAL A 22 -22.91 -11.15 3.21
N GLY A 23 -21.76 -11.11 2.53
CA GLY A 23 -20.51 -11.62 3.08
C GLY A 23 -20.12 -10.91 4.38
N THR A 24 -20.19 -9.57 4.41
CA THR A 24 -19.85 -8.80 5.61
C THR A 24 -20.78 -9.13 6.80
N ILE A 25 -22.08 -9.24 6.56
CA ILE A 25 -23.04 -9.64 7.59
C ILE A 25 -22.69 -11.04 8.14
N PHE A 26 -22.37 -11.99 7.24
CA PHE A 26 -21.99 -13.35 7.63
C PHE A 26 -20.74 -13.36 8.51
N PHE A 27 -19.67 -12.70 8.09
CA PHE A 27 -18.41 -12.67 8.84
C PHE A 27 -18.49 -11.88 10.15
N VAL A 28 -19.31 -10.82 10.21
CA VAL A 28 -19.56 -10.09 11.45
C VAL A 28 -20.39 -10.93 12.42
N SER A 29 -21.45 -11.60 11.95
CA SER A 29 -22.33 -12.39 12.81
C SER A 29 -21.66 -13.65 13.35
N THR A 30 -20.78 -14.29 12.57
CA THR A 30 -20.04 -15.48 13.01
C THR A 30 -18.78 -15.15 13.81
N GLY A 31 -18.21 -13.95 13.64
CA GLY A 31 -16.93 -13.55 14.21
C GLY A 31 -15.72 -14.31 13.67
N LEU A 32 -15.94 -15.32 12.80
CA LEU A 32 -14.88 -16.18 12.28
C LEU A 32 -14.10 -15.48 11.17
N GLY A 33 -12.83 -15.17 11.45
CA GLY A 33 -11.92 -14.63 10.44
C GLY A 33 -12.30 -13.25 9.90
N TYR A 34 -13.03 -12.46 10.66
CA TYR A 34 -13.52 -11.14 10.23
C TYR A 34 -12.40 -10.19 9.83
N THR A 35 -11.29 -10.17 10.56
CA THR A 35 -10.10 -9.36 10.21
C THR A 35 -9.49 -9.83 8.89
N PHE A 36 -9.32 -11.13 8.70
CA PHE A 36 -8.80 -11.67 7.45
C PHE A 36 -9.74 -11.36 6.26
N TYR A 37 -11.04 -11.42 6.47
CA TYR A 37 -12.04 -11.06 5.47
C TYR A 37 -11.88 -9.59 5.06
N LEU A 38 -11.81 -8.68 6.02
CA LEU A 38 -11.64 -7.24 5.75
C LEU A 38 -10.30 -6.93 5.08
N ASP A 39 -9.21 -7.49 5.58
CA ASP A 39 -7.87 -7.10 5.16
C ASP A 39 -7.48 -7.65 3.78
N PHE A 40 -8.03 -8.81 3.39
CA PHE A 40 -7.65 -9.48 2.14
C PHE A 40 -8.81 -9.70 1.18
N ILE A 41 -9.91 -10.29 1.65
CA ILE A 41 -11.00 -10.68 0.73
C ILE A 41 -11.70 -9.45 0.18
N VAL A 42 -12.05 -8.50 1.03
CA VAL A 42 -12.76 -7.28 0.63
C VAL A 42 -11.96 -6.45 -0.37
N PRO A 43 -10.68 -6.10 -0.12
CA PRO A 43 -9.92 -5.32 -1.10
C PRO A 43 -9.77 -6.06 -2.44
N ILE A 44 -9.49 -7.37 -2.44
CA ILE A 44 -9.36 -8.17 -3.66
C ILE A 44 -10.67 -8.15 -4.45
N PHE A 45 -11.79 -8.25 -3.75
CA PHE A 45 -13.11 -8.20 -4.35
C PHE A 45 -13.36 -6.86 -5.05
N PHE A 46 -13.01 -5.74 -4.42
CA PHE A 46 -13.12 -4.42 -5.03
C PHE A 46 -12.12 -4.17 -6.16
N VAL A 47 -10.93 -4.80 -6.13
CA VAL A 47 -10.03 -4.85 -7.30
C VAL A 47 -10.73 -5.49 -8.49
N VAL A 48 -11.39 -6.63 -8.29
CA VAL A 48 -12.12 -7.35 -9.35
C VAL A 48 -13.26 -6.50 -9.90
N ILE A 49 -14.05 -5.85 -9.05
CA ILE A 49 -15.13 -4.95 -9.47
C ILE A 49 -14.55 -3.80 -10.33
N CYS A 50 -13.46 -3.18 -9.87
CA CYS A 50 -12.84 -2.06 -10.58
C CYS A 50 -12.32 -2.49 -11.96
N LEU A 51 -11.68 -3.64 -12.07
CA LEU A 51 -11.18 -4.15 -13.35
C LEU A 51 -12.30 -4.55 -14.32
N LYS A 52 -13.44 -5.01 -13.81
CA LYS A 52 -14.59 -5.49 -14.60
C LYS A 52 -15.54 -4.38 -14.98
N CYS A 53 -15.94 -3.54 -14.01
CA CYS A 53 -17.03 -2.57 -14.15
C CYS A 53 -16.53 -1.13 -14.35
N ASP A 54 -15.24 -0.89 -14.38
CA ASP A 54 -14.55 0.40 -14.38
C ASP A 54 -14.68 1.18 -13.05
N PHE A 55 -13.82 2.19 -12.89
CA PHE A 55 -13.65 2.95 -11.66
C PHE A 55 -14.94 3.62 -11.14
N LYS A 56 -15.73 4.23 -12.05
CA LYS A 56 -16.98 4.94 -11.70
C LYS A 56 -17.99 4.02 -10.97
N TYR A 57 -18.23 2.85 -11.53
CA TYR A 57 -19.21 1.91 -10.97
C TYR A 57 -18.69 1.21 -9.70
N SER A 58 -17.36 1.09 -9.58
CA SER A 58 -16.74 0.56 -8.35
C SER A 58 -16.91 1.49 -7.16
N ILE A 59 -16.79 2.81 -7.37
CA ILE A 59 -17.07 3.80 -6.31
C ILE A 59 -18.53 3.72 -5.89
N LEU A 60 -19.45 3.69 -6.86
CA LEU A 60 -20.88 3.56 -6.54
C LEU A 60 -21.17 2.29 -5.75
N ALA A 61 -20.64 1.13 -6.19
CA ALA A 61 -20.75 -0.13 -5.48
C ALA A 61 -20.15 -0.06 -4.06
N GLY A 62 -19.00 0.59 -3.90
CA GLY A 62 -18.35 0.77 -2.61
C GLY A 62 -19.19 1.61 -1.65
N VAL A 63 -19.64 2.78 -2.09
CA VAL A 63 -20.44 3.68 -1.24
C VAL A 63 -21.78 3.03 -0.87
N THR A 64 -22.50 2.48 -1.84
CA THR A 64 -23.81 1.82 -1.55
C THR A 64 -23.66 0.65 -0.61
N SER A 65 -22.64 -0.20 -0.80
CA SER A 65 -22.41 -1.35 0.06
C SER A 65 -22.02 -0.96 1.49
N LEU A 66 -21.19 0.07 1.67
CA LEU A 66 -20.84 0.57 3.02
C LEU A 66 -22.04 1.17 3.75
N VAL A 67 -22.87 1.96 3.05
CA VAL A 67 -24.10 2.52 3.62
C VAL A 67 -25.06 1.41 4.06
N ILE A 68 -25.31 0.42 3.19
CA ILE A 68 -26.20 -0.70 3.50
C ILE A 68 -25.62 -1.52 4.67
N THR A 69 -24.32 -1.81 4.66
CA THR A 69 -23.66 -2.55 5.75
C THR A 69 -23.82 -1.83 7.10
N GLY A 70 -23.59 -0.51 7.12
CA GLY A 70 -23.76 0.31 8.33
C GLY A 70 -25.19 0.32 8.85
N LEU A 71 -26.17 0.40 7.96
CA LEU A 71 -27.60 0.38 8.31
C LEU A 71 -28.05 -0.99 8.82
N VAL A 72 -27.66 -2.07 8.14
CA VAL A 72 -28.08 -3.43 8.49
C VAL A 72 -27.44 -3.91 9.81
N LEU A 73 -26.15 -3.61 10.01
CA LEU A 73 -25.46 -3.97 11.25
C LEU A 73 -25.78 -3.03 12.43
N GLY A 74 -26.41 -1.89 12.17
CA GLY A 74 -26.69 -0.87 13.18
C GLY A 74 -25.42 -0.29 13.83
N ASN A 75 -24.26 -0.49 13.21
CA ASN A 75 -22.97 -0.06 13.72
C ASN A 75 -22.18 0.68 12.65
N ILE A 76 -22.15 1.99 12.73
CA ILE A 76 -21.42 2.86 11.81
C ILE A 76 -19.91 2.60 11.89
N GLY A 77 -19.39 2.21 13.05
CA GLY A 77 -17.97 1.90 13.23
C GLY A 77 -17.48 0.76 12.35
N THR A 78 -18.28 -0.30 12.18
CA THR A 78 -17.95 -1.42 11.28
C THR A 78 -17.88 -0.97 9.83
N ALA A 79 -18.76 -0.08 9.40
CA ALA A 79 -18.75 0.47 8.05
C ALA A 79 -17.53 1.36 7.81
N ILE A 80 -17.15 2.20 8.80
CA ILE A 80 -15.94 3.03 8.73
C ILE A 80 -14.71 2.14 8.63
N TRP A 81 -14.63 1.07 9.41
CA TRP A 81 -13.53 0.12 9.34
C TRP A 81 -13.43 -0.58 7.98
N ALA A 82 -14.56 -1.09 7.49
CA ALA A 82 -14.64 -1.71 6.17
C ALA A 82 -14.31 -0.74 5.02
N SER A 83 -14.53 0.58 5.22
CA SER A 83 -14.23 1.59 4.20
C SER A 83 -12.76 1.62 3.80
N GLN A 84 -11.83 1.40 4.72
CA GLN A 84 -10.39 1.30 4.43
C GLN A 84 -10.12 0.22 3.38
N SER A 85 -10.68 -0.95 3.57
CA SER A 85 -10.50 -2.12 2.70
C SER A 85 -11.12 -1.89 1.32
N VAL A 86 -12.32 -1.31 1.27
CA VAL A 86 -13.01 -0.94 0.03
C VAL A 86 -12.21 0.07 -0.77
N ILE A 87 -11.79 1.15 -0.13
CA ILE A 87 -11.01 2.22 -0.79
C ILE A 87 -9.68 1.69 -1.29
N LEU A 88 -8.97 0.89 -0.48
CA LEU A 88 -7.70 0.26 -0.86
C LEU A 88 -7.87 -0.65 -2.09
N GLY A 89 -8.94 -1.45 -2.13
CA GLY A 89 -9.26 -2.30 -3.28
C GLY A 89 -9.53 -1.49 -4.55
N ILE A 90 -10.31 -0.41 -4.46
CA ILE A 90 -10.61 0.47 -5.60
C ILE A 90 -9.33 1.16 -6.10
N ILE A 91 -8.49 1.71 -5.20
CA ILE A 91 -7.22 2.33 -5.54
C ILE A 91 -6.30 1.33 -6.24
N CYS A 92 -6.17 0.13 -5.69
CA CYS A 92 -5.38 -0.94 -6.28
C CYS A 92 -5.88 -1.31 -7.68
N GLY A 93 -7.20 -1.45 -7.86
CA GLY A 93 -7.81 -1.72 -9.16
C GLY A 93 -7.55 -0.62 -10.19
N MET A 94 -7.58 0.65 -9.78
CA MET A 94 -7.23 1.80 -10.61
C MET A 94 -5.76 1.78 -11.02
N LEU A 95 -4.85 1.55 -10.08
CA LEU A 95 -3.41 1.47 -10.35
C LEU A 95 -3.09 0.32 -11.31
N LEU A 96 -3.77 -0.82 -11.19
CA LEU A 96 -3.61 -1.95 -12.09
C LEU A 96 -4.04 -1.64 -13.53
N GLN A 97 -5.01 -0.76 -13.74
CA GLN A 97 -5.44 -0.34 -15.08
C GLN A 97 -4.49 0.67 -15.72
N ASN A 98 -3.75 1.44 -14.92
CA ASN A 98 -2.85 2.47 -15.40
C ASN A 98 -1.59 1.87 -16.05
N GLY A 99 -0.98 2.63 -16.97
CA GLY A 99 0.25 2.25 -17.68
C GLY A 99 1.54 2.43 -16.87
N THR A 100 1.44 2.71 -15.56
CA THR A 100 2.53 2.89 -14.61
C THR A 100 3.32 1.60 -14.38
N THR A 101 4.54 1.69 -13.84
CA THR A 101 5.32 0.52 -13.45
C THR A 101 4.73 -0.13 -12.19
N ILE A 102 5.03 -1.42 -11.96
CA ILE A 102 4.58 -2.12 -10.75
C ILE A 102 5.09 -1.44 -9.48
N MET A 103 6.33 -0.92 -9.52
CA MET A 103 6.92 -0.24 -8.37
C MET A 103 6.28 1.11 -8.11
N ASP A 104 5.97 1.87 -9.15
CA ASP A 104 5.24 3.12 -9.00
C ASP A 104 3.87 2.89 -8.37
N ASP A 105 3.17 1.84 -8.78
CA ASP A 105 1.88 1.45 -8.20
C ASP A 105 2.03 1.12 -6.71
N LEU A 106 3.08 0.39 -6.33
CA LEU A 106 3.34 0.05 -4.94
C LEU A 106 3.72 1.29 -4.11
N VAL A 107 4.49 2.23 -4.66
CA VAL A 107 4.81 3.49 -3.97
C VAL A 107 3.53 4.30 -3.72
N TYR A 108 2.76 4.57 -4.77
CA TYR A 108 1.52 5.35 -4.64
C TYR A 108 0.50 4.64 -3.74
N GLY A 109 0.32 3.34 -3.94
CA GLY A 109 -0.62 2.55 -3.15
C GLY A 109 -0.22 2.47 -1.68
N SER A 110 1.06 2.30 -1.35
CA SER A 110 1.52 2.24 0.03
C SER A 110 1.40 3.59 0.75
N ILE A 111 1.75 4.70 0.09
CA ILE A 111 1.57 6.04 0.66
C ILE A 111 0.08 6.31 0.95
N LEU A 112 -0.79 6.03 -0.02
CA LEU A 112 -2.24 6.18 0.17
C LEU A 112 -2.79 5.25 1.26
N SER A 113 -2.28 4.01 1.37
CA SER A 113 -2.65 3.08 2.44
C SER A 113 -2.27 3.59 3.83
N VAL A 114 -1.08 4.18 4.00
CA VAL A 114 -0.68 4.79 5.27
C VAL A 114 -1.60 5.95 5.63
N LEU A 115 -1.89 6.83 4.66
CA LEU A 115 -2.82 7.96 4.86
C LEU A 115 -4.21 7.47 5.27
N LEU A 116 -4.74 6.46 4.58
CA LEU A 116 -6.05 5.87 4.90
C LEU A 116 -6.06 5.23 6.28
N MET A 117 -5.02 4.46 6.64
CA MET A 117 -4.92 3.82 7.94
C MET A 117 -4.94 4.86 9.08
N VAL A 118 -4.14 5.92 8.99
CA VAL A 118 -4.12 6.96 10.02
C VAL A 118 -5.43 7.73 10.05
N PHE A 119 -6.02 8.03 8.88
CA PHE A 119 -7.31 8.70 8.80
C PHE A 119 -8.43 7.87 9.45
N VAL A 120 -8.51 6.58 9.12
CA VAL A 120 -9.49 5.67 9.72
C VAL A 120 -9.25 5.54 11.22
N ASP A 121 -8.00 5.46 11.68
CA ASP A 121 -7.66 5.38 13.10
C ASP A 121 -8.19 6.59 13.89
N ILE A 122 -8.08 7.81 13.34
CA ILE A 122 -8.60 9.03 13.98
C ILE A 122 -10.12 8.94 14.23
N TYR A 123 -10.87 8.44 13.24
CA TYR A 123 -12.33 8.34 13.35
C TYR A 123 -12.78 7.08 14.10
N ALA A 124 -12.16 5.94 13.82
CA ALA A 124 -12.50 4.67 14.44
C ALA A 124 -12.21 4.68 15.95
N SER A 125 -11.09 5.27 16.38
CA SER A 125 -10.75 5.35 17.81
C SER A 125 -11.78 6.12 18.63
N LYS A 126 -12.40 7.14 18.03
CA LYS A 126 -13.44 7.93 18.68
C LYS A 126 -14.79 7.21 18.77
N LEU A 127 -15.12 6.36 17.80
CA LEU A 127 -16.43 5.72 17.67
C LEU A 127 -16.47 4.32 18.28
N ILE A 128 -15.37 3.56 18.14
CA ILE A 128 -15.31 2.15 18.53
C ILE A 128 -14.47 1.97 19.80
N GLY A 129 -13.68 2.99 20.17
CA GLY A 129 -12.75 2.90 21.31
C GLY A 129 -11.50 2.06 21.04
N TYR A 130 -11.25 1.69 19.78
CA TYR A 130 -10.09 0.91 19.34
C TYR A 130 -9.21 1.74 18.41
N SER A 131 -7.89 1.69 18.64
CA SER A 131 -6.90 2.39 17.84
C SER A 131 -5.74 1.47 17.49
N PHE A 132 -5.47 1.31 16.19
CA PHE A 132 -4.30 0.59 15.70
C PHE A 132 -2.98 1.18 16.19
N MET A 133 -2.92 2.51 16.25
CA MET A 133 -1.72 3.20 16.71
C MET A 133 -1.43 2.92 18.19
N GLN A 134 -2.47 2.77 19.02
CA GLN A 134 -2.30 2.38 20.42
C GLN A 134 -1.90 0.92 20.56
N GLU A 135 -2.45 0.04 19.74
CA GLU A 135 -2.09 -1.38 19.73
C GLU A 135 -0.62 -1.57 19.35
N PHE A 136 -0.14 -0.91 18.29
CA PHE A 136 1.27 -0.96 17.92
C PHE A 136 2.20 -0.39 19.01
N LYS A 137 1.78 0.65 19.73
CA LYS A 137 2.50 1.11 20.93
C LYS A 137 2.56 0.02 22.01
N GLY A 138 1.48 -0.76 22.15
CA GLY A 138 1.44 -1.91 23.05
C GLY A 138 2.50 -2.95 22.71
N TYR A 139 2.65 -3.32 21.44
CA TYR A 139 3.62 -4.31 20.98
C TYR A 139 5.08 -3.94 21.22
N ILE A 140 5.41 -2.65 21.27
CA ILE A 140 6.79 -2.20 21.46
C ILE A 140 7.15 -1.85 22.92
N LYS A 141 6.21 -1.93 23.86
CA LYS A 141 6.44 -1.60 25.29
C LYS A 141 7.54 -2.46 25.95
N PHE A 142 7.82 -3.66 25.41
CA PHE A 142 8.86 -4.55 25.94
C PHE A 142 10.30 -4.09 25.57
N LEU A 143 10.43 -3.10 24.68
CA LEU A 143 11.74 -2.57 24.28
C LEU A 143 12.22 -1.51 25.29
N ASN A 144 13.33 -1.79 25.97
CA ASN A 144 13.91 -0.91 26.99
C ASN A 144 14.49 0.38 26.39
N ASN A 145 14.96 0.34 25.13
CA ASN A 145 15.55 1.49 24.46
C ASN A 145 14.47 2.31 23.75
N LYS A 146 14.23 3.55 24.22
CA LYS A 146 13.21 4.45 23.69
C LYS A 146 13.41 4.79 22.19
N GLU A 147 14.67 4.96 21.76
CA GLU A 147 14.95 5.27 20.35
C GLU A 147 14.59 4.11 19.43
N VAL A 148 15.02 2.89 19.80
CA VAL A 148 14.69 1.66 19.07
C VAL A 148 13.18 1.45 19.05
N ALA A 149 12.50 1.64 20.18
CA ALA A 149 11.05 1.54 20.27
C ALA A 149 10.34 2.49 19.31
N ASN A 150 10.77 3.76 19.24
CA ASN A 150 10.19 4.73 18.31
C ASN A 150 10.43 4.35 16.84
N ILE A 151 11.62 3.92 16.48
CA ILE A 151 11.92 3.45 15.12
C ILE A 151 11.02 2.26 14.75
N MET A 152 10.92 1.27 15.65
CA MET A 152 10.07 0.10 15.44
C MET A 152 8.58 0.46 15.31
N TYR A 153 8.11 1.42 16.09
CA TYR A 153 6.74 1.93 16.01
C TYR A 153 6.41 2.45 14.61
N TYR A 154 7.19 3.41 14.12
CA TYR A 154 6.95 3.99 12.80
C TYR A 154 7.17 2.98 11.67
N LEU A 155 8.11 2.06 11.85
CA LEU A 155 8.35 0.99 10.88
C LEU A 155 7.15 0.04 10.80
N LEU A 156 6.54 -0.35 11.92
CA LEU A 156 5.34 -1.18 11.94
C LEU A 156 4.17 -0.47 11.23
N ILE A 157 3.92 0.81 11.55
CA ILE A 157 2.86 1.59 10.91
C ILE A 157 3.10 1.76 9.40
N ALA A 158 4.34 1.85 8.95
CA ALA A 158 4.66 1.96 7.53
C ALA A 158 4.55 0.62 6.79
N MET A 159 5.08 -0.46 7.41
CA MET A 159 5.18 -1.77 6.76
C MET A 159 3.87 -2.54 6.73
N PHE A 160 2.98 -2.34 7.70
CA PHE A 160 1.70 -3.03 7.72
C PHE A 160 0.82 -2.65 6.52
N PRO A 161 0.52 -1.35 6.22
CA PRO A 161 -0.23 -0.98 5.03
C PRO A 161 0.50 -1.32 3.72
N PHE A 162 1.84 -1.25 3.71
CA PHE A 162 2.62 -1.67 2.56
C PHE A 162 2.44 -3.17 2.27
N GLY A 163 2.50 -4.00 3.30
CA GLY A 163 2.29 -5.45 3.19
C GLY A 163 0.88 -5.80 2.71
N MET A 164 -0.14 -5.10 3.22
CA MET A 164 -1.53 -5.23 2.75
C MET A 164 -1.65 -4.83 1.28
N MET A 165 -1.14 -3.66 0.90
CA MET A 165 -1.18 -3.19 -0.48
C MET A 165 -0.48 -4.15 -1.45
N PHE A 166 0.70 -4.65 -1.07
CA PHE A 166 1.44 -5.63 -1.86
C PHE A 166 0.64 -6.93 -2.05
N SER A 167 0.05 -7.45 -0.97
CA SER A 167 -0.74 -8.70 -1.00
C SER A 167 -2.00 -8.54 -1.85
N VAL A 168 -2.73 -7.44 -1.67
CA VAL A 168 -3.95 -7.12 -2.44
C VAL A 168 -3.63 -6.95 -3.93
N TYR A 169 -2.54 -6.26 -4.25
CA TYR A 169 -2.08 -6.06 -5.62
C TYR A 169 -1.74 -7.40 -6.31
N TYR A 170 -0.97 -8.24 -5.63
CA TYR A 170 -0.56 -9.55 -6.14
C TYR A 170 -1.73 -10.51 -6.29
N LEU A 171 -2.53 -10.69 -5.25
CA LEU A 171 -3.69 -11.57 -5.26
C LEU A 171 -4.78 -11.05 -6.21
N GLY A 172 -5.01 -9.75 -6.24
CA GLY A 172 -5.95 -9.11 -7.17
C GLY A 172 -5.62 -9.42 -8.64
N LEU A 173 -4.33 -9.37 -9.01
CA LEU A 173 -3.89 -9.77 -10.36
C LEU A 173 -4.12 -11.25 -10.64
N ILE A 174 -3.81 -12.14 -9.70
CA ILE A 174 -4.01 -13.59 -9.88
C ILE A 174 -5.49 -13.91 -10.06
N PHE A 175 -6.36 -13.39 -9.18
CA PHE A 175 -7.79 -13.64 -9.25
C PHE A 175 -8.40 -13.07 -10.54
N SER A 176 -8.03 -11.83 -10.90
CA SER A 176 -8.52 -11.19 -12.12
C SER A 176 -8.06 -11.89 -13.39
N ASN A 177 -6.86 -12.51 -13.37
CA ASN A 177 -6.40 -13.35 -14.48
C ASN A 177 -7.21 -14.64 -14.58
N LYS A 178 -7.50 -15.32 -13.46
CA LYS A 178 -8.36 -16.53 -13.45
C LYS A 178 -9.76 -16.23 -13.98
N LEU A 179 -10.31 -15.04 -13.68
CA LEU A 179 -11.60 -14.59 -14.17
C LEU A 179 -11.56 -14.03 -15.61
N LYS A 180 -10.39 -14.00 -16.24
CA LYS A 180 -10.16 -13.50 -17.62
C LYS A 180 -10.60 -12.02 -17.83
N ILE A 181 -10.49 -11.18 -16.78
CA ILE A 181 -10.93 -9.78 -16.79
C ILE A 181 -9.77 -8.80 -17.08
N LEU A 182 -8.54 -9.28 -17.12
CA LEU A 182 -7.36 -8.42 -17.29
C LEU A 182 -7.36 -7.70 -18.64
N LYS A 183 -7.27 -6.37 -18.60
CA LYS A 183 -7.03 -5.49 -19.77
C LYS A 183 -5.53 -5.44 -20.10
N ASN A 184 -5.17 -4.85 -21.23
CA ASN A 184 -3.78 -4.86 -21.74
C ASN A 184 -2.70 -4.49 -20.70
N ASN A 185 -2.88 -3.38 -19.97
CA ASN A 185 -1.90 -2.93 -18.97
C ASN A 185 -1.80 -3.91 -17.79
N SER A 186 -2.94 -4.33 -17.24
CA SER A 186 -2.99 -5.30 -16.14
C SER A 186 -2.44 -6.66 -16.55
N LYS A 187 -2.68 -7.10 -17.79
CA LYS A 187 -2.12 -8.34 -18.34
C LYS A 187 -0.60 -8.27 -18.46
N ARG A 188 -0.06 -7.12 -18.91
CA ARG A 188 1.39 -6.88 -18.92
C ARG A 188 1.99 -7.00 -17.52
N LYS A 189 1.40 -6.34 -16.52
CA LYS A 189 1.84 -6.41 -15.12
C LYS A 189 1.77 -7.84 -14.57
N TYR A 190 0.69 -8.57 -14.86
CA TYR A 190 0.57 -9.98 -14.49
C TYR A 190 1.69 -10.84 -15.09
N ASN A 191 2.01 -10.69 -16.37
CA ASN A 191 3.09 -11.44 -17.03
C ASN A 191 4.46 -11.15 -16.40
N ILE A 192 4.72 -9.91 -16.00
CA ILE A 192 5.94 -9.54 -15.29
C ILE A 192 6.01 -10.25 -13.93
N ILE A 193 4.90 -10.23 -13.17
CA ILE A 193 4.84 -10.89 -11.85
C ILE A 193 4.94 -12.41 -11.98
N LYS A 194 4.28 -13.02 -12.96
CA LYS A 194 4.38 -14.46 -13.22
C LYS A 194 5.82 -14.90 -13.47
N ASN A 195 6.59 -14.09 -14.17
CA ASN A 195 7.99 -14.35 -14.47
C ASN A 195 8.93 -13.48 -13.61
N PHE A 196 8.56 -13.25 -12.34
CA PHE A 196 9.28 -12.35 -11.43
C PHE A 196 10.77 -12.67 -11.33
N ARG A 197 11.14 -13.95 -11.29
CA ARG A 197 12.55 -14.39 -11.21
C ARG A 197 13.40 -13.83 -12.36
N THR A 198 12.84 -13.75 -13.55
CA THR A 198 13.53 -13.23 -14.75
C THR A 198 13.55 -11.70 -14.77
N TYR A 199 12.43 -11.07 -14.41
CA TYR A 199 12.27 -9.62 -14.52
C TYR A 199 12.65 -8.84 -13.25
N SER A 200 12.86 -9.50 -12.10
CA SER A 200 13.08 -8.84 -10.80
C SER A 200 14.17 -7.76 -10.81
N ARG A 201 15.22 -7.95 -11.58
CA ARG A 201 16.33 -7.00 -11.71
C ARG A 201 15.98 -5.73 -12.51
N PHE A 202 14.98 -5.82 -13.38
CA PHE A 202 14.55 -4.71 -14.24
C PHE A 202 13.31 -3.98 -13.72
N ILE A 203 12.71 -4.50 -12.63
CA ILE A 203 11.54 -3.90 -12.03
C ILE A 203 12.00 -2.81 -11.05
N GLY A 204 12.03 -1.58 -11.52
CA GLY A 204 12.35 -0.38 -10.73
C GLY A 204 11.22 0.65 -10.79
N CYS A 205 11.34 1.69 -9.98
CA CYS A 205 10.48 2.86 -10.06
C CYS A 205 10.79 3.67 -11.34
N SER A 206 9.82 4.41 -11.82
CA SER A 206 10.07 5.40 -12.85
C SER A 206 10.97 6.52 -12.33
N LYS A 207 11.72 7.17 -13.22
CA LYS A 207 12.60 8.30 -12.85
C LYS A 207 11.85 9.37 -12.05
N LYS A 208 10.59 9.64 -12.41
CA LYS A 208 9.74 10.65 -11.73
C LYS A 208 9.48 10.27 -10.27
N VAL A 209 9.10 9.01 -10.02
CA VAL A 209 8.83 8.52 -8.65
C VAL A 209 10.10 8.45 -7.83
N PHE A 210 11.20 7.98 -8.41
CA PHE A 210 12.50 7.94 -7.75
C PHE A 210 12.96 9.33 -7.29
N TYR A 211 12.92 10.33 -8.19
CA TYR A 211 13.26 11.72 -7.82
C TYR A 211 12.27 12.30 -6.82
N GLY A 212 10.97 12.01 -6.95
CA GLY A 212 9.97 12.45 -5.99
C GLY A 212 10.23 11.94 -4.58
N CYS A 213 10.52 10.63 -4.43
CA CYS A 213 10.89 10.04 -3.15
C CYS A 213 12.21 10.62 -2.60
N SER A 214 13.21 10.84 -3.46
CA SER A 214 14.49 11.42 -3.05
C SER A 214 14.35 12.86 -2.56
N ILE A 215 13.58 13.69 -3.28
CA ILE A 215 13.29 15.07 -2.88
C ILE A 215 12.52 15.09 -1.55
N TYR A 216 11.53 14.21 -1.39
CA TYR A 216 10.80 14.11 -0.13
C TYR A 216 11.73 13.80 1.05
N LEU A 217 12.66 12.86 0.90
CA LEU A 217 13.64 12.53 1.93
C LEU A 217 14.55 13.70 2.29
N LEU A 218 15.01 14.47 1.29
CA LEU A 218 15.82 15.66 1.52
C LEU A 218 15.04 16.73 2.29
N ILE A 219 13.80 17.02 1.89
CA ILE A 219 12.93 17.98 2.57
C ILE A 219 12.67 17.51 4.01
N PHE A 220 12.35 16.23 4.21
CA PHE A 220 12.08 15.66 5.53
C PHE A 220 13.29 15.81 6.47
N GLN A 221 14.51 15.60 5.94
CA GLN A 221 15.74 15.80 6.72
C GLN A 221 15.99 17.28 7.07
N ILE A 222 15.75 18.19 6.13
CA ILE A 222 15.88 19.65 6.38
C ILE A 222 14.93 20.07 7.50
N PHE A 223 13.66 19.64 7.48
CA PHE A 223 12.71 19.92 8.56
C PHE A 223 13.19 19.40 9.92
N LYS A 224 13.74 18.19 9.94
CA LYS A 224 14.31 17.60 11.16
C LYS A 224 15.52 18.38 11.66
N PHE A 225 16.38 18.84 10.77
CA PHE A 225 17.56 19.65 11.11
C PHE A 225 17.19 21.03 11.65
N MET A 226 16.15 21.66 11.09
CA MET A 226 15.65 22.96 11.54
C MET A 226 14.87 22.89 12.86
N ASN A 227 14.72 21.72 13.47
CA ASN A 227 13.95 21.48 14.70
C ASN A 227 12.54 22.09 14.65
N ILE A 228 11.89 22.03 13.48
CA ILE A 228 10.51 22.51 13.33
C ILE A 228 9.59 21.55 14.06
N GLU A 229 9.08 21.96 15.22
CA GLU A 229 8.14 21.18 16.01
C GLU A 229 6.77 21.16 15.34
N ILE A 230 6.37 19.97 14.89
CA ILE A 230 5.01 19.72 14.43
C ILE A 230 4.19 19.27 15.65
N ASN A 231 3.31 20.11 16.17
CA ASN A 231 2.53 19.80 17.38
C ASN A 231 1.50 18.66 17.20
N ASN A 232 1.25 18.22 15.97
CA ASN A 232 0.26 17.19 15.68
C ASN A 232 0.92 15.81 15.53
N THR A 233 0.65 14.92 16.49
CA THR A 233 1.18 13.54 16.53
C THR A 233 0.84 12.72 15.29
N TYR A 234 -0.35 12.90 14.71
CA TYR A 234 -0.75 12.20 13.49
C TYR A 234 0.05 12.65 12.27
N LEU A 235 0.31 13.96 12.14
CA LEU A 235 1.13 14.49 11.04
C LEU A 235 2.58 14.01 11.15
N ILE A 236 3.14 13.95 12.35
CA ILE A 236 4.47 13.38 12.58
C ILE A 236 4.49 11.92 12.16
N THR A 237 3.48 11.15 12.56
CA THR A 237 3.39 9.72 12.21
C THR A 237 3.31 9.53 10.70
N ILE A 238 2.44 10.27 10.01
CA ILE A 238 2.28 10.20 8.55
C ILE A 238 3.60 10.54 7.86
N SER A 239 4.21 11.68 8.20
CA SER A 239 5.43 12.15 7.54
C SER A 239 6.61 11.19 7.77
N THR A 240 6.76 10.67 8.98
CA THR A 240 7.82 9.71 9.30
C THR A 240 7.61 8.39 8.57
N CYS A 241 6.37 7.85 8.54
CA CYS A 241 6.05 6.60 7.85
C CYS A 241 6.26 6.71 6.33
N ILE A 242 5.83 7.82 5.71
CA ILE A 242 6.12 8.09 4.30
C ILE A 242 7.63 8.20 4.06
N GLY A 243 8.37 8.80 4.99
CA GLY A 243 9.83 8.85 4.93
C GLY A 243 10.47 7.45 4.90
N TYR A 244 10.03 6.54 5.76
CA TYR A 244 10.52 5.15 5.76
C TYR A 244 10.18 4.40 4.46
N LEU A 245 8.97 4.59 3.92
CA LEU A 245 8.58 4.00 2.63
C LEU A 245 9.43 4.56 1.49
N CYS A 246 9.59 5.88 1.40
CA CYS A 246 10.43 6.51 0.39
C CYS A 246 11.89 6.03 0.50
N ALA A 247 12.44 5.93 1.72
CA ALA A 247 13.78 5.40 1.94
C ALA A 247 13.93 3.97 1.45
N TYR A 248 12.95 3.10 1.76
CA TYR A 248 12.95 1.72 1.28
C TYR A 248 13.00 1.64 -0.26
N PHE A 249 12.14 2.39 -0.96
CA PHE A 249 12.09 2.36 -2.42
C PHE A 249 13.35 2.96 -3.07
N VAL A 250 13.88 4.06 -2.53
CA VAL A 250 15.11 4.69 -3.02
C VAL A 250 16.32 3.76 -2.83
N ILE A 251 16.46 3.12 -1.67
CA ILE A 251 17.56 2.17 -1.40
C ILE A 251 17.45 0.97 -2.32
N ARG A 252 16.23 0.40 -2.46
CA ARG A 252 16.00 -0.75 -3.33
C ARG A 252 16.32 -0.46 -4.80
N ASP A 253 15.86 0.67 -5.32
CA ASP A 253 16.10 1.04 -6.71
C ASP A 253 17.57 1.45 -6.95
N GLY A 254 18.17 2.16 -6.00
CA GLY A 254 19.60 2.44 -6.00
C GLY A 254 20.43 1.16 -6.09
N TYR A 255 20.06 0.14 -5.28
CA TYR A 255 20.68 -1.18 -5.36
C TYR A 255 20.59 -1.80 -6.76
N ASN A 256 19.41 -1.80 -7.36
CA ASN A 256 19.20 -2.35 -8.70
C ASN A 256 20.03 -1.61 -9.77
N VAL A 257 20.09 -0.28 -9.71
CA VAL A 257 20.86 0.54 -10.64
C VAL A 257 22.36 0.21 -10.52
N ILE A 258 22.90 0.19 -9.29
CA ILE A 258 24.30 -0.13 -9.02
C ILE A 258 24.62 -1.55 -9.49
N GLN A 259 23.75 -2.52 -9.15
CA GLN A 259 23.92 -3.92 -9.54
C GLN A 259 23.97 -4.07 -11.08
N ASN A 260 23.06 -3.42 -11.79
CA ASN A 260 23.02 -3.47 -13.25
C ASN A 260 24.26 -2.81 -13.88
N TYR A 261 24.73 -1.68 -13.32
CA TYR A 261 25.95 -1.02 -13.76
C TYR A 261 27.19 -1.91 -13.58
N ILE A 262 27.36 -2.54 -12.41
CA ILE A 262 28.47 -3.44 -12.14
C ILE A 262 28.39 -4.69 -13.02
N LEU A 263 27.18 -5.23 -13.23
CA LEU A 263 26.97 -6.39 -14.09
C LEU A 263 27.32 -6.11 -15.54
N SER A 264 27.00 -4.93 -16.07
CA SER A 264 27.35 -4.53 -17.43
C SER A 264 28.86 -4.41 -17.63
N LYS A 265 29.59 -4.02 -16.56
CA LYS A 265 31.06 -3.84 -16.62
C LYS A 265 31.83 -5.14 -16.39
N TYR A 266 31.41 -5.99 -15.49
CA TYR A 266 32.19 -7.16 -15.04
C TYR A 266 31.60 -8.51 -15.47
N GLN A 267 30.38 -8.55 -16.01
CA GLN A 267 29.65 -9.74 -16.50
C GLN A 267 29.51 -10.92 -15.52
N LYS A 268 29.89 -10.77 -14.24
CA LYS A 268 29.81 -11.79 -13.19
C LYS A 268 28.70 -11.45 -12.20
N VAL A 269 27.63 -12.26 -12.17
CA VAL A 269 26.43 -12.02 -11.34
C VAL A 269 26.74 -12.01 -9.85
N SER A 270 27.56 -12.95 -9.36
CA SER A 270 27.92 -13.03 -7.94
C SER A 270 28.71 -11.80 -7.50
N TYR A 271 29.69 -11.39 -8.31
CA TYR A 271 30.52 -10.21 -8.04
C TYR A 271 29.66 -8.93 -7.99
N ALA A 272 28.76 -8.76 -8.98
CA ALA A 272 27.87 -7.61 -9.03
C ALA A 272 26.97 -7.53 -7.77
N ARG A 273 26.51 -8.66 -7.24
CA ARG A 273 25.67 -8.71 -6.03
C ARG A 273 26.44 -8.27 -4.79
N TYR A 274 27.63 -8.77 -4.56
CA TYR A 274 28.44 -8.41 -3.40
C TYR A 274 28.90 -6.95 -3.44
N MET A 275 29.42 -6.51 -4.59
CA MET A 275 29.90 -5.13 -4.75
C MET A 275 28.77 -4.10 -4.64
N SER A 276 27.55 -4.41 -5.11
CA SER A 276 26.41 -3.49 -4.94
C SER A 276 25.96 -3.40 -3.48
N LEU A 277 26.00 -4.48 -2.71
CA LEU A 277 25.73 -4.43 -1.28
C LEU A 277 26.77 -3.58 -0.53
N VAL A 278 28.06 -3.80 -0.82
CA VAL A 278 29.15 -3.03 -0.20
C VAL A 278 29.04 -1.55 -0.56
N SER A 279 28.76 -1.19 -1.82
CA SER A 279 28.62 0.21 -2.23
C SER A 279 27.46 0.92 -1.55
N ILE A 280 26.31 0.25 -1.34
CA ILE A 280 25.19 0.83 -0.60
C ILE A 280 25.52 0.99 0.88
N LEU A 281 26.18 0.00 1.49
CA LEU A 281 26.62 0.12 2.90
C LEU A 281 27.57 1.32 3.08
N ILE A 282 28.53 1.49 2.16
CA ILE A 282 29.44 2.65 2.19
C ILE A 282 28.66 3.96 2.05
N LEU A 283 27.70 4.04 1.12
CA LEU A 283 26.86 5.24 0.95
C LEU A 283 26.03 5.54 2.21
N LEU A 284 25.44 4.52 2.84
CA LEU A 284 24.67 4.69 4.08
C LEU A 284 25.56 5.12 5.26
N LEU A 285 26.78 4.57 5.37
CA LEU A 285 27.75 4.97 6.38
C LEU A 285 28.25 6.40 6.15
N ALA A 286 28.58 6.77 4.90
CA ALA A 286 28.99 8.12 4.57
C ALA A 286 27.89 9.13 4.87
N PHE A 287 26.63 8.77 4.60
CA PHE A 287 25.49 9.61 4.91
C PHE A 287 25.28 9.79 6.43
N LYS A 288 25.47 8.71 7.23
CA LYS A 288 25.40 8.76 8.69
C LYS A 288 26.54 9.62 9.26
N ILE A 289 27.75 9.46 8.75
CA ILE A 289 28.91 10.26 9.17
C ILE A 289 28.71 11.74 8.80
N GLY A 290 28.17 12.03 7.60
CA GLY A 290 27.84 13.40 7.19
C GLY A 290 26.81 14.07 8.10
N ILE A 291 25.85 13.32 8.66
CA ILE A 291 24.85 13.83 9.61
C ILE A 291 25.47 14.08 11.00
N VAL A 292 26.46 13.28 11.39
CA VAL A 292 27.12 13.40 12.70
C VAL A 292 28.15 14.52 12.71
N LEU A 293 28.67 14.90 11.53
CA LEU A 293 29.66 15.98 11.37
C LEU A 293 29.04 17.37 11.13
N ILE A 294 27.75 17.45 10.89
CA ILE A 294 26.94 18.67 10.80
C ILE A 294 26.08 18.80 12.05
#